data_bfb58f8839b823b11a68e0208ceb9859
#
_entry.id   bfb58f8839b823b11a68e0208ceb9859
#
_cell.length_a   1.000
_cell.length_b   1.000
_cell.length_c   1.000
_cell.angle_alpha   90.00
_cell.angle_beta   90.00
_cell.angle_gamma   90.00
#
_symmetry.space_group_name_H-M   'P 1'
#
loop_
_entity.id
_entity.type
_entity.pdbx_description
1 polymer ?
#
loop_
_entity_poly.entity_id
_entity_poly.type
_entity_poly.pdbx_seq_one_letter_code
_entity_poly.pdbx_strand_id
1 'polypeptide(L)'
;MWLSAAAQHVLTATDGKPVPPAKLVGWTARFLGMVKPGDEVDFRVDRVGIDVGAEVVEVQARIGSELVMAATARLAAPKTVYAFPGQGIQSKGMGMEVRARSKAARKIWDKADKFTRETLGFSVLHVVRDNPTSLIASGVHYEHPEGVLYLTQFTQVAMATTAAAQVAEMREQGAFVEGAIACGHSVGEYTALACVSGVIELEGLLEAVFHRGSKMHDIVPRDERGRSNYRLAAIRPSQIDLADEDVESFVAQIAANTGEFLQIVNFNLRGSQYAIAGTVRGLEALEEEVERRREISGGKRSFILVPGIDVPFHSSVLRVGVDDFRRSLERVLPRDRDPELVVGRYIPNLVPRPFTLDRDFIQEIRDLVPAEPLDEILADYDTWRNERPIELCRKIVIELLAWQFASPVRWIETQDLLFIEEAAGGLGVERFVEIGVKNAPTVAGLATNTLKLPEYAHSTVEVLNAERDAAVLFASDTDPEPEPEVDESPATPAAE
;
A
#
# COMPACT_ATOMS: atom_id res chain seq x y z
N MET A 1 -15.92 10.10 -40.02
CA MET A 1 -16.79 9.46 -39.03
C MET A 1 -16.58 7.96 -38.98
N TRP A 2 -16.75 7.22 -40.06
CA TRP A 2 -16.61 5.74 -40.05
C TRP A 2 -15.21 5.27 -39.68
N LEU A 3 -14.16 5.84 -40.28
CA LEU A 3 -12.76 5.52 -39.95
C LEU A 3 -12.41 5.80 -38.51
N SER A 4 -12.92 6.89 -37.92
CA SER A 4 -12.73 7.20 -36.50
C SER A 4 -13.42 6.20 -35.58
N ALA A 5 -14.64 5.75 -35.96
CA ALA A 5 -15.36 4.74 -35.21
C ALA A 5 -14.65 3.35 -35.27
N ALA A 6 -14.13 2.99 -36.46
CA ALA A 6 -13.34 1.76 -36.62
C ALA A 6 -12.05 1.81 -35.81
N ALA A 7 -11.33 2.93 -35.82
CA ALA A 7 -10.13 3.14 -35.02
C ALA A 7 -10.41 3.06 -33.49
N GLN A 8 -11.50 3.67 -33.04
CA GLN A 8 -11.94 3.54 -31.64
C GLN A 8 -12.32 2.10 -31.29
N HIS A 9 -12.83 1.33 -32.22
CA HIS A 9 -13.11 -0.09 -32.02
C HIS A 9 -11.82 -0.91 -31.93
N VAL A 10 -10.79 -0.58 -32.71
CA VAL A 10 -9.48 -1.27 -32.66
C VAL A 10 -8.71 -0.94 -31.38
N LEU A 11 -8.80 0.30 -30.87
CA LEU A 11 -8.22 0.69 -29.56
C LEU A 11 -8.72 -0.17 -28.41
N THR A 12 -9.84 -0.82 -28.59
CA THR A 12 -10.51 -1.60 -27.58
C THR A 12 -10.07 -3.06 -27.52
N ALA A 13 -9.00 -3.43 -28.24
CA ALA A 13 -8.50 -4.79 -28.34
C ALA A 13 -7.06 -4.90 -27.85
N THR A 14 -6.80 -4.66 -26.58
CA THR A 14 -5.65 -5.27 -25.92
C THR A 14 -6.01 -6.72 -25.61
N ASP A 15 -5.20 -7.67 -26.05
CA ASP A 15 -5.39 -9.12 -25.87
C ASP A 15 -6.71 -9.69 -26.46
N GLY A 16 -7.23 -9.06 -27.53
CA GLY A 16 -8.41 -9.55 -28.22
C GLY A 16 -9.74 -9.32 -27.49
N LYS A 17 -9.75 -8.56 -26.38
CA LYS A 17 -10.98 -8.15 -25.69
C LYS A 17 -11.24 -6.65 -25.92
N PRO A 18 -12.47 -6.27 -26.33
CA PRO A 18 -12.79 -4.85 -26.52
C PRO A 18 -12.78 -4.10 -25.19
N VAL A 19 -12.06 -2.96 -25.12
CA VAL A 19 -12.15 -2.00 -24.01
C VAL A 19 -13.53 -1.32 -24.08
N PRO A 20 -14.30 -1.23 -22.98
CA PRO A 20 -15.58 -0.54 -23.01
C PRO A 20 -15.44 0.90 -23.53
N PRO A 21 -16.35 1.41 -24.36
CA PRO A 21 -16.31 2.79 -24.85
C PRO A 21 -16.23 3.85 -23.73
N ALA A 22 -16.73 3.53 -22.54
CA ALA A 22 -16.64 4.38 -21.35
C ALA A 22 -15.20 4.64 -20.86
N LYS A 23 -14.21 3.83 -21.28
CA LYS A 23 -12.79 4.05 -20.94
C LYS A 23 -12.07 5.02 -21.88
N LEU A 24 -12.67 5.42 -23.01
CA LEU A 24 -12.11 6.43 -23.90
C LEU A 24 -12.51 7.83 -23.40
N VAL A 25 -11.57 8.53 -22.73
CA VAL A 25 -11.81 9.86 -22.13
C VAL A 25 -11.33 11.03 -23.00
N GLY A 26 -10.56 10.75 -24.05
CA GLY A 26 -10.10 11.76 -25.00
C GLY A 26 -9.82 11.15 -26.36
N TRP A 27 -10.18 11.90 -27.44
CA TRP A 27 -9.93 11.49 -28.82
C TRP A 27 -9.68 12.69 -29.68
N THR A 28 -8.55 12.70 -30.39
CA THR A 28 -8.22 13.70 -31.40
C THR A 28 -7.73 12.99 -32.64
N ALA A 29 -8.34 13.26 -33.82
CA ALA A 29 -7.94 12.63 -35.06
C ALA A 29 -7.74 13.65 -36.18
N ARG A 30 -6.74 13.42 -37.03
CA ARG A 30 -6.49 14.12 -38.27
C ARG A 30 -6.64 13.14 -39.43
N PHE A 31 -7.47 13.50 -40.40
CA PHE A 31 -7.66 12.75 -41.62
C PHE A 31 -6.70 13.31 -42.66
N LEU A 32 -5.83 12.46 -43.21
CA LEU A 32 -4.71 12.82 -44.07
C LEU A 32 -4.91 12.35 -45.51
N GLY A 33 -5.75 11.32 -45.70
CA GLY A 33 -6.05 10.73 -46.99
C GLY A 33 -7.54 10.33 -47.12
N MET A 34 -7.94 9.95 -48.33
CA MET A 34 -9.29 9.51 -48.63
C MET A 34 -9.38 7.99 -48.55
N VAL A 35 -10.39 7.48 -47.85
CA VAL A 35 -10.71 6.05 -47.80
C VAL A 35 -11.96 5.81 -48.67
N LYS A 36 -11.87 4.90 -49.62
CA LYS A 36 -12.95 4.52 -50.53
C LYS A 36 -13.59 3.19 -50.09
N PRO A 37 -14.86 2.96 -50.47
CA PRO A 37 -15.46 1.65 -50.25
C PRO A 37 -14.64 0.54 -50.96
N GLY A 38 -14.26 -0.49 -50.18
CA GLY A 38 -13.44 -1.59 -50.67
C GLY A 38 -11.95 -1.46 -50.36
N ASP A 39 -11.49 -0.32 -49.85
CA ASP A 39 -10.11 -0.19 -49.38
C ASP A 39 -9.92 -1.01 -48.11
N GLU A 40 -8.80 -1.73 -48.04
CA GLU A 40 -8.33 -2.43 -46.84
C GLU A 40 -7.51 -1.44 -46.00
N VAL A 41 -7.90 -1.27 -44.72
CA VAL A 41 -7.29 -0.30 -43.80
C VAL A 41 -6.63 -1.03 -42.67
N ASP A 42 -5.34 -0.87 -42.56
CA ASP A 42 -4.53 -1.36 -41.44
C ASP A 42 -4.48 -0.34 -40.30
N PHE A 43 -4.71 -0.79 -39.09
CA PHE A 43 -4.60 0.04 -37.90
C PHE A 43 -3.36 -0.38 -37.06
N ARG A 44 -2.54 0.61 -36.70
CA ARG A 44 -1.47 0.48 -35.73
C ARG A 44 -1.82 1.30 -34.50
N VAL A 45 -1.64 0.69 -33.32
CA VAL A 45 -1.90 1.31 -32.01
C VAL A 45 -0.64 1.20 -31.18
N ASP A 46 -0.07 2.34 -30.81
CA ASP A 46 1.15 2.41 -30.01
C ASP A 46 0.87 3.18 -28.72
N ARG A 47 1.23 2.61 -27.55
CA ARG A 47 1.22 3.32 -26.29
C ARG A 47 2.41 4.30 -26.28
N VAL A 48 2.15 5.58 -26.16
CA VAL A 48 3.17 6.62 -26.28
C VAL A 48 3.44 7.38 -25.00
N GLY A 49 2.63 7.16 -23.96
CA GLY A 49 2.84 7.82 -22.68
C GLY A 49 1.74 7.57 -21.66
N ILE A 50 1.85 8.28 -20.56
CA ILE A 50 0.89 8.30 -19.45
C ILE A 50 0.68 9.73 -18.97
N ASP A 51 -0.56 10.09 -18.62
CA ASP A 51 -0.91 11.40 -18.09
C ASP A 51 -1.97 11.27 -16.99
N VAL A 52 -1.59 11.62 -15.76
CA VAL A 52 -2.42 11.47 -14.54
C VAL A 52 -3.00 10.04 -14.42
N GLY A 53 -2.14 9.04 -14.66
CA GLY A 53 -2.49 7.63 -14.62
C GLY A 53 -3.29 7.11 -15.84
N ALA A 54 -3.72 8.00 -16.74
CA ALA A 54 -4.40 7.65 -17.98
C ALA A 54 -3.39 7.34 -19.09
N GLU A 55 -3.56 6.23 -19.79
CA GLU A 55 -2.71 5.88 -20.92
C GLU A 55 -2.98 6.81 -22.12
N VAL A 56 -1.91 7.27 -22.77
CA VAL A 56 -1.97 8.01 -24.04
C VAL A 56 -1.48 7.08 -25.13
N VAL A 57 -2.34 6.86 -26.14
CA VAL A 57 -2.04 5.98 -27.27
C VAL A 57 -2.16 6.74 -28.58
N GLU A 58 -1.26 6.45 -29.50
CA GLU A 58 -1.36 6.88 -30.91
C GLU A 58 -1.99 5.79 -31.75
N VAL A 59 -2.87 6.21 -32.67
CA VAL A 59 -3.52 5.32 -33.61
C VAL A 59 -3.27 5.83 -35.02
N GLN A 60 -2.67 4.99 -35.85
CA GLN A 60 -2.45 5.24 -37.25
C GLN A 60 -3.35 4.32 -38.10
N ALA A 61 -3.99 4.87 -39.12
CA ALA A 61 -4.69 4.08 -40.13
C ALA A 61 -3.99 4.25 -41.48
N ARG A 62 -3.71 3.16 -42.19
CA ARG A 62 -2.99 3.13 -43.45
C ARG A 62 -3.74 2.33 -44.51
N ILE A 63 -3.55 2.69 -45.76
CA ILE A 63 -3.91 1.90 -46.93
C ILE A 63 -2.61 1.60 -47.66
N GLY A 64 -2.10 0.35 -47.51
CA GLY A 64 -0.75 0.03 -47.90
C GLY A 64 0.27 0.92 -47.19
N SER A 65 1.08 1.67 -47.90
CA SER A 65 2.06 2.60 -47.34
C SER A 65 1.52 4.00 -47.01
N GLU A 66 0.30 4.35 -47.51
CA GLU A 66 -0.29 5.69 -47.34
C GLU A 66 -0.94 5.83 -45.96
N LEU A 67 -0.52 6.86 -45.20
CA LEU A 67 -1.15 7.23 -43.92
C LEU A 67 -2.41 8.04 -44.19
N VAL A 68 -3.58 7.48 -43.89
CA VAL A 68 -4.89 8.11 -44.13
C VAL A 68 -5.49 8.75 -42.88
N MET A 69 -5.06 8.32 -41.66
CA MET A 69 -5.47 8.96 -40.43
C MET A 69 -4.36 8.81 -39.39
N ALA A 70 -4.16 9.86 -38.59
CA ALA A 70 -3.41 9.83 -37.36
C ALA A 70 -4.29 10.36 -36.22
N ALA A 71 -4.36 9.64 -35.11
CA ALA A 71 -5.15 10.00 -33.95
C ALA A 71 -4.39 9.79 -32.66
N THR A 72 -4.76 10.55 -31.64
CA THR A 72 -4.32 10.36 -30.26
C THR A 72 -5.55 10.08 -29.42
N ALA A 73 -5.48 9.02 -28.64
CA ALA A 73 -6.51 8.67 -27.67
C ALA A 73 -5.96 8.75 -26.25
N ARG A 74 -6.83 9.10 -25.30
CA ARG A 74 -6.56 9.02 -23.88
C ARG A 74 -7.56 8.05 -23.26
N LEU A 75 -7.04 7.01 -22.61
CA LEU A 75 -7.82 5.98 -21.93
C LEU A 75 -7.92 6.31 -20.45
N ALA A 76 -9.10 6.13 -19.87
CA ALA A 76 -9.29 6.33 -18.41
C ALA A 76 -8.31 5.48 -17.63
N ALA A 77 -7.78 6.06 -16.55
CA ALA A 77 -6.99 5.30 -15.59
C ALA A 77 -7.84 4.14 -15.03
N PRO A 78 -7.26 2.95 -14.82
CA PRO A 78 -7.97 1.87 -14.16
C PRO A 78 -8.34 2.27 -12.74
N LYS A 79 -9.43 1.71 -12.21
CA LYS A 79 -9.81 1.89 -10.81
C LYS A 79 -8.71 1.37 -9.91
N THR A 80 -7.91 2.28 -9.38
CA THR A 80 -6.63 1.99 -8.73
C THR A 80 -6.74 2.08 -7.21
N VAL A 81 -6.09 1.16 -6.52
CA VAL A 81 -5.76 1.26 -5.10
C VAL A 81 -4.25 1.35 -4.93
N TYR A 82 -3.81 2.29 -4.11
CA TYR A 82 -2.44 2.35 -3.61
C TYR A 82 -2.39 1.73 -2.22
N ALA A 83 -1.63 0.65 -2.10
CA ALA A 83 -1.46 -0.11 -0.87
C ALA A 83 -0.04 0.04 -0.34
N PHE A 84 0.08 0.38 0.93
CA PHE A 84 1.37 0.64 1.57
C PHE A 84 1.71 -0.51 2.54
N PRO A 85 2.90 -1.11 2.42
CA PRO A 85 3.28 -2.25 3.26
C PRO A 85 3.55 -1.86 4.71
N GLY A 86 3.46 -2.86 5.57
CA GLY A 86 3.93 -2.81 6.95
C GLY A 86 5.44 -3.01 7.06
N GLN A 87 5.93 -2.97 8.30
CA GLN A 87 7.32 -3.20 8.65
C GLN A 87 7.77 -4.61 8.23
N GLY A 88 9.04 -4.75 7.83
CA GLY A 88 9.64 -6.01 7.39
C GLY A 88 10.29 -5.93 6.00
N ILE A 89 10.10 -4.83 5.27
CA ILE A 89 10.67 -4.62 3.93
C ILE A 89 11.94 -3.75 3.93
N GLN A 90 12.30 -3.21 5.10
CA GLN A 90 13.43 -2.29 5.21
C GLN A 90 14.74 -2.97 4.84
N SER A 91 15.57 -2.25 4.11
CA SER A 91 16.92 -2.66 3.75
C SER A 91 17.83 -1.46 3.60
N LYS A 92 19.11 -1.66 3.88
CA LYS A 92 20.12 -0.62 3.66
C LYS A 92 20.08 -0.11 2.23
N GLY A 93 20.01 1.20 2.04
CA GLY A 93 19.95 1.86 0.74
C GLY A 93 18.58 1.93 0.10
N MET A 94 17.50 1.48 0.77
CA MET A 94 16.13 1.54 0.24
C MET A 94 15.76 2.96 -0.22
N GLY A 95 15.13 3.08 -1.40
CA GLY A 95 14.71 4.37 -1.98
C GLY A 95 15.83 5.25 -2.53
N MET A 96 17.12 4.85 -2.43
CA MET A 96 18.22 5.67 -2.92
C MET A 96 18.32 5.72 -4.45
N GLU A 97 17.91 4.66 -5.16
CA GLU A 97 17.80 4.65 -6.62
C GLU A 97 16.76 5.68 -7.09
N VAL A 98 15.58 5.66 -6.48
CA VAL A 98 14.49 6.62 -6.75
C VAL A 98 14.95 8.06 -6.47
N ARG A 99 15.62 8.29 -5.33
CA ARG A 99 16.21 9.59 -4.99
C ARG A 99 17.22 10.07 -6.02
N ALA A 100 18.01 9.16 -6.62
CA ALA A 100 19.04 9.53 -7.60
C ALA A 100 18.42 9.97 -8.94
N ARG A 101 17.37 9.28 -9.42
CA ARG A 101 16.79 9.50 -10.75
C ARG A 101 15.68 10.57 -10.77
N SER A 102 14.88 10.74 -9.70
CA SER A 102 13.77 11.69 -9.63
C SER A 102 14.11 12.94 -8.84
N LYS A 103 13.78 14.13 -9.39
CA LYS A 103 13.96 15.41 -8.69
C LYS A 103 12.92 15.58 -7.58
N ALA A 104 11.69 15.13 -7.82
CA ALA A 104 10.62 15.19 -6.84
C ALA A 104 10.94 14.30 -5.64
N ALA A 105 11.37 13.05 -5.88
CA ALA A 105 11.80 12.13 -4.83
C ALA A 105 12.96 12.69 -4.00
N ARG A 106 13.94 13.30 -4.67
CA ARG A 106 15.08 13.95 -3.98
C ARG A 106 14.62 15.05 -3.03
N LYS A 107 13.67 15.89 -3.46
CA LYS A 107 13.09 16.94 -2.60
C LYS A 107 12.41 16.36 -1.36
N ILE A 108 11.70 15.23 -1.50
CA ILE A 108 11.08 14.54 -0.36
C ILE A 108 12.14 14.06 0.62
N TRP A 109 13.19 13.38 0.14
CA TRP A 109 14.29 12.91 0.99
C TRP A 109 15.03 14.06 1.70
N ASP A 110 15.30 15.16 1.00
CA ASP A 110 15.99 16.32 1.57
C ASP A 110 15.11 17.02 2.63
N LYS A 111 13.80 17.14 2.38
CA LYS A 111 12.82 17.67 3.34
C LYS A 111 12.70 16.77 4.58
N ALA A 112 12.61 15.46 4.38
CA ALA A 112 12.55 14.48 5.46
C ALA A 112 13.82 14.49 6.31
N ASP A 113 14.99 14.49 5.69
CA ASP A 113 16.28 14.51 6.40
C ASP A 113 16.47 15.80 7.21
N LYS A 114 16.09 16.94 6.65
CA LYS A 114 16.10 18.21 7.38
C LYS A 114 15.20 18.13 8.62
N PHE A 115 13.95 17.70 8.44
CA PHE A 115 12.99 17.61 9.53
C PHE A 115 13.47 16.63 10.62
N THR A 116 13.92 15.44 10.25
CA THR A 116 14.36 14.44 11.23
C THR A 116 15.58 14.89 12.00
N ARG A 117 16.51 15.64 11.38
CA ARG A 117 17.64 16.25 12.08
C ARG A 117 17.22 17.33 13.08
N GLU A 118 16.35 18.23 12.66
CA GLU A 118 15.96 19.40 13.45
C GLU A 118 14.98 19.04 14.58
N THR A 119 14.07 18.06 14.35
CA THR A 119 12.98 17.74 15.27
C THR A 119 13.19 16.42 16.02
N LEU A 120 13.66 15.37 15.33
CA LEU A 120 13.81 14.04 15.90
C LEU A 120 15.26 13.72 16.33
N GLY A 121 16.23 14.59 15.97
CA GLY A 121 17.61 14.51 16.41
C GLY A 121 18.46 13.47 15.66
N PHE A 122 18.04 13.02 14.48
CA PHE A 122 18.81 12.08 13.64
C PHE A 122 18.64 12.36 12.15
N SER A 123 19.56 11.86 11.33
CA SER A 123 19.45 11.91 9.87
C SER A 123 18.81 10.64 9.33
N VAL A 124 17.64 10.74 8.69
CA VAL A 124 17.01 9.57 8.02
C VAL A 124 17.86 9.09 6.84
N LEU A 125 18.55 10.00 6.13
CA LEU A 125 19.48 9.62 5.07
C LEU A 125 20.67 8.81 5.61
N HIS A 126 21.22 9.18 6.77
CA HIS A 126 22.31 8.43 7.40
C HIS A 126 21.83 7.04 7.83
N VAL A 127 20.64 6.96 8.46
CA VAL A 127 20.04 5.68 8.87
C VAL A 127 19.85 4.76 7.67
N VAL A 128 19.28 5.25 6.58
CA VAL A 128 18.96 4.41 5.42
C VAL A 128 20.22 4.03 4.62
N ARG A 129 21.09 5.01 4.35
CA ARG A 129 22.25 4.81 3.47
C ARG A 129 23.36 4.01 4.16
N ASP A 130 23.64 4.34 5.40
CA ASP A 130 24.81 3.83 6.11
C ASP A 130 24.45 2.70 7.09
N ASN A 131 23.22 2.72 7.64
CA ASN A 131 22.68 1.78 8.63
C ASN A 131 23.67 1.54 9.79
N PRO A 132 24.05 2.58 10.56
CA PRO A 132 25.01 2.42 11.65
C PRO A 132 24.46 1.48 12.72
N THR A 133 25.35 0.77 13.42
CA THR A 133 24.98 -0.11 14.54
C THR A 133 24.62 0.65 15.80
N SER A 134 25.03 1.92 15.90
CA SER A 134 24.66 2.79 17.03
C SER A 134 24.39 4.22 16.53
N LEU A 135 23.48 4.92 17.23
CA LEU A 135 23.07 6.28 16.92
C LEU A 135 22.61 7.00 18.20
N ILE A 136 22.95 8.27 18.33
CA ILE A 136 22.37 9.14 19.36
C ILE A 136 21.33 10.04 18.68
N ALA A 137 20.08 9.98 19.14
CA ALA A 137 19.01 10.84 18.68
C ALA A 137 18.32 11.50 19.88
N SER A 138 18.24 12.84 19.89
CA SER A 138 17.66 13.64 20.98
C SER A 138 18.21 13.26 22.37
N GLY A 139 19.50 12.92 22.46
CA GLY A 139 20.17 12.54 23.71
C GLY A 139 19.96 11.09 24.15
N VAL A 140 19.18 10.29 23.42
CA VAL A 140 18.99 8.85 23.66
C VAL A 140 19.96 8.06 22.79
N HIS A 141 20.64 7.08 23.39
CA HIS A 141 21.52 6.17 22.65
C HIS A 141 20.73 4.94 22.20
N TYR A 142 20.79 4.67 20.90
CA TYR A 142 20.17 3.52 20.25
C TYR A 142 21.25 2.62 19.69
N GLU A 143 21.08 1.32 19.86
CA GLU A 143 22.02 0.30 19.38
C GLU A 143 21.26 -0.91 18.85
N HIS A 144 21.71 -1.46 17.72
CA HIS A 144 21.18 -2.69 17.15
C HIS A 144 22.29 -3.41 16.38
N PRO A 145 22.51 -4.73 16.57
CA PRO A 145 23.63 -5.45 15.94
C PRO A 145 23.60 -5.45 14.42
N GLU A 146 22.40 -5.44 13.82
CA GLU A 146 22.22 -5.39 12.36
C GLU A 146 22.06 -3.95 11.82
N GLY A 147 22.17 -2.93 12.69
CA GLY A 147 22.01 -1.52 12.37
C GLY A 147 20.68 -0.94 12.86
N VAL A 148 20.70 0.36 13.19
CA VAL A 148 19.54 1.06 13.79
C VAL A 148 18.33 1.15 12.85
N LEU A 149 18.50 0.93 11.55
CA LEU A 149 17.39 0.84 10.60
C LEU A 149 16.39 -0.26 10.98
N TYR A 150 16.82 -1.28 11.72
CA TYR A 150 15.96 -2.38 12.17
C TYR A 150 15.25 -2.10 13.51
N LEU A 151 15.51 -0.98 14.16
CA LEU A 151 14.71 -0.51 15.27
C LEU A 151 13.41 0.13 14.76
N THR A 152 12.29 -0.27 15.33
CA THR A 152 10.93 0.05 14.85
C THR A 152 10.73 1.53 14.54
N GLN A 153 11.15 2.45 15.39
CA GLN A 153 10.99 3.89 15.18
C GLN A 153 11.75 4.41 13.96
N PHE A 154 12.96 3.91 13.70
CA PHE A 154 13.75 4.31 12.53
C PHE A 154 13.26 3.61 11.25
N THR A 155 12.87 2.32 11.37
CA THR A 155 12.25 1.57 10.27
C THR A 155 11.04 2.32 9.72
N GLN A 156 10.12 2.74 10.61
CA GLN A 156 8.87 3.38 10.19
C GLN A 156 9.12 4.72 9.49
N VAL A 157 10.06 5.53 9.98
CA VAL A 157 10.45 6.80 9.35
C VAL A 157 11.09 6.56 7.97
N ALA A 158 11.98 5.57 7.86
CA ALA A 158 12.63 5.21 6.60
C ALA A 158 11.63 4.73 5.54
N MET A 159 10.68 3.87 5.94
CA MET A 159 9.63 3.37 5.07
C MET A 159 8.70 4.49 4.59
N ALA A 160 8.23 5.34 5.52
CA ALA A 160 7.37 6.47 5.20
C ALA A 160 8.05 7.45 4.23
N THR A 161 9.34 7.74 4.43
CA THR A 161 10.12 8.61 3.54
C THR A 161 10.29 8.00 2.15
N THR A 162 10.61 6.69 2.09
CA THR A 162 10.77 5.96 0.82
C THR A 162 9.46 5.97 0.02
N ALA A 163 8.35 5.64 0.66
CA ALA A 163 7.05 5.62 0.01
C ALA A 163 6.61 7.01 -0.46
N ALA A 164 6.81 8.05 0.35
CA ALA A 164 6.52 9.42 -0.05
C ALA A 164 7.37 9.86 -1.26
N ALA A 165 8.62 9.42 -1.32
CA ALA A 165 9.52 9.70 -2.45
C ALA A 165 9.05 8.96 -3.73
N GLN A 166 8.61 7.71 -3.62
CA GLN A 166 8.05 6.93 -4.75
C GLN A 166 6.77 7.58 -5.29
N VAL A 167 5.85 7.99 -4.42
CA VAL A 167 4.62 8.69 -4.85
C VAL A 167 4.95 10.03 -5.50
N ALA A 168 5.95 10.77 -5.00
CA ALA A 168 6.40 12.02 -5.62
C ALA A 168 7.00 11.79 -7.02
N GLU A 169 7.76 10.70 -7.22
CA GLU A 169 8.23 10.30 -8.55
C GLU A 169 7.06 9.95 -9.48
N MET A 170 6.09 9.15 -9.01
CA MET A 170 4.93 8.79 -9.82
C MET A 170 4.14 10.04 -10.28
N ARG A 171 3.98 11.04 -9.41
CA ARG A 171 3.36 12.33 -9.78
C ARG A 171 4.21 13.11 -10.77
N GLU A 172 5.54 13.16 -10.59
CA GLU A 172 6.46 13.81 -11.52
C GLU A 172 6.39 13.20 -12.93
N GLN A 173 6.20 11.89 -13.02
CA GLN A 173 6.10 11.13 -14.26
C GLN A 173 4.67 11.06 -14.84
N GLY A 174 3.68 11.67 -14.17
CA GLY A 174 2.28 11.60 -14.60
C GLY A 174 1.63 10.22 -14.41
N ALA A 175 2.26 9.31 -13.68
CA ALA A 175 1.77 7.95 -13.46
C ALA A 175 0.78 7.81 -12.29
N PHE A 176 0.72 8.81 -11.42
CA PHE A 176 -0.12 8.75 -10.24
C PHE A 176 -1.59 9.04 -10.57
N VAL A 177 -2.49 8.14 -10.15
CA VAL A 177 -3.94 8.31 -10.28
C VAL A 177 -4.46 9.11 -9.10
N GLU A 178 -4.80 10.38 -9.34
CA GLU A 178 -5.35 11.23 -8.27
C GLU A 178 -6.77 10.78 -7.88
N GLY A 179 -7.05 10.84 -6.59
CA GLY A 179 -8.33 10.36 -6.05
C GLY A 179 -8.49 8.84 -6.00
N ALA A 180 -7.41 8.08 -6.19
CA ALA A 180 -7.39 6.64 -6.03
C ALA A 180 -7.72 6.22 -4.60
N ILE A 181 -8.09 4.94 -4.43
CA ILE A 181 -8.29 4.33 -3.12
C ILE A 181 -6.93 4.21 -2.41
N ALA A 182 -6.93 4.47 -1.11
CA ALA A 182 -5.75 4.39 -0.25
C ALA A 182 -5.98 3.39 0.89
N CYS A 183 -5.07 2.45 1.04
CA CYS A 183 -5.01 1.57 2.20
C CYS A 183 -3.56 1.26 2.55
N GLY A 184 -3.34 0.72 3.73
CA GLY A 184 -1.99 0.34 4.12
C GLY A 184 -2.01 -0.66 5.25
N HIS A 185 -1.08 -1.59 5.24
CA HIS A 185 -0.89 -2.57 6.29
C HIS A 185 -0.09 -1.95 7.44
N SER A 186 -0.61 -1.94 8.65
CA SER A 186 0.10 -1.43 9.84
C SER A 186 0.58 0.02 9.64
N VAL A 187 1.89 0.30 9.71
CA VAL A 187 2.46 1.64 9.49
C VAL A 187 2.12 2.21 8.11
N GLY A 188 1.87 1.34 7.14
CA GLY A 188 1.46 1.74 5.80
C GLY A 188 0.17 2.56 5.76
N GLU A 189 -0.72 2.38 6.70
CA GLU A 189 -1.96 3.15 6.82
C GLU A 189 -1.71 4.65 7.02
N TYR A 190 -0.76 5.01 7.89
CA TYR A 190 -0.35 6.41 8.10
C TYR A 190 0.25 7.01 6.83
N THR A 191 1.06 6.19 6.14
CA THR A 191 1.70 6.59 4.88
C THR A 191 0.67 6.79 3.77
N ALA A 192 -0.35 5.92 3.68
CA ALA A 192 -1.46 6.04 2.74
C ALA A 192 -2.22 7.36 2.92
N LEU A 193 -2.55 7.72 4.16
CA LEU A 193 -3.23 8.97 4.50
C LEU A 193 -2.40 10.22 4.17
N ALA A 194 -1.08 10.15 4.30
CA ALA A 194 -0.20 11.25 3.93
C ALA A 194 0.02 11.34 2.42
N CYS A 195 0.35 10.23 1.77
CA CYS A 195 0.85 10.25 0.39
C CYS A 195 -0.25 10.27 -0.67
N VAL A 196 -1.38 9.58 -0.42
CA VAL A 196 -2.51 9.50 -1.36
C VAL A 196 -3.57 10.53 -1.03
N SER A 197 -4.04 10.55 0.23
CA SER A 197 -5.13 11.43 0.65
C SER A 197 -4.67 12.86 0.99
N GLY A 198 -3.39 13.06 1.36
CA GLY A 198 -2.89 14.39 1.72
C GLY A 198 -3.46 14.96 3.04
N VAL A 199 -4.03 14.08 3.89
CA VAL A 199 -4.61 14.48 5.19
C VAL A 199 -3.53 14.78 6.20
N ILE A 200 -2.37 14.11 6.09
CA ILE A 200 -1.21 14.30 6.97
C ILE A 200 -0.06 14.88 6.13
N GLU A 201 0.55 15.96 6.60
CA GLU A 201 1.77 16.51 6.00
C GLU A 201 2.96 15.57 6.21
N LEU A 202 3.98 15.64 5.35
CA LEU A 202 5.17 14.78 5.44
C LEU A 202 5.81 14.82 6.83
N GLU A 203 6.00 16.01 7.38
CA GLU A 203 6.62 16.21 8.70
C GLU A 203 5.77 15.59 9.81
N GLY A 204 4.44 15.81 9.74
CA GLY A 204 3.49 15.19 10.68
C GLY A 204 3.47 13.67 10.57
N LEU A 205 3.59 13.12 9.36
CA LEU A 205 3.73 11.67 9.13
C LEU A 205 4.99 11.15 9.84
N LEU A 206 6.15 11.77 9.58
CA LEU A 206 7.43 11.30 10.14
C LEU A 206 7.45 11.37 11.65
N GLU A 207 6.89 12.45 12.24
CA GLU A 207 6.74 12.58 13.69
C GLU A 207 5.79 11.50 14.25
N ALA A 208 4.62 11.30 13.62
CA ALA A 208 3.65 10.30 14.07
C ALA A 208 4.23 8.89 14.07
N VAL A 209 4.87 8.47 12.96
CA VAL A 209 5.41 7.10 12.86
C VAL A 209 6.64 6.88 13.74
N PHE A 210 7.45 7.92 13.99
CA PHE A 210 8.55 7.85 14.96
C PHE A 210 8.02 7.64 16.37
N HIS A 211 7.06 8.45 16.80
CA HIS A 211 6.42 8.30 18.12
C HIS A 211 5.68 6.97 18.25
N ARG A 212 4.99 6.52 17.18
CA ARG A 212 4.35 5.22 17.14
C ARG A 212 5.35 4.10 17.43
N GLY A 213 6.46 4.07 16.70
CA GLY A 213 7.51 3.06 16.87
C GLY A 213 8.14 3.10 18.25
N SER A 214 8.45 4.29 18.77
CA SER A 214 9.01 4.47 20.11
C SER A 214 8.03 3.99 21.19
N LYS A 215 6.75 4.38 21.12
CA LYS A 215 5.73 3.92 22.08
C LYS A 215 5.54 2.41 22.10
N MET A 216 5.48 1.79 20.93
CA MET A 216 5.38 0.33 20.83
C MET A 216 6.55 -0.39 21.52
N HIS A 217 7.75 0.17 21.45
CA HIS A 217 8.94 -0.36 22.09
C HIS A 217 8.91 -0.16 23.61
N ASP A 218 8.55 1.07 24.06
CA ASP A 218 8.65 1.49 25.46
C ASP A 218 7.58 0.87 26.37
N ILE A 219 6.40 0.55 25.81
CA ILE A 219 5.28 -0.04 26.56
C ILE A 219 5.61 -1.46 27.06
N VAL A 220 6.41 -2.21 26.30
CA VAL A 220 6.65 -3.62 26.55
C VAL A 220 7.64 -3.81 27.70
N PRO A 221 7.27 -4.52 28.78
CA PRO A 221 8.19 -4.83 29.87
C PRO A 221 9.42 -5.61 29.38
N ARG A 222 10.59 -5.20 29.85
CA ARG A 222 11.87 -5.81 29.50
C ARG A 222 12.64 -6.26 30.75
N ASP A 223 13.39 -7.37 30.62
CA ASP A 223 14.28 -7.84 31.67
C ASP A 223 15.55 -6.97 31.78
N GLU A 224 16.43 -7.27 32.75
CA GLU A 224 17.70 -6.56 32.98
C GLU A 224 18.64 -6.58 31.76
N ARG A 225 18.42 -7.49 30.82
CA ARG A 225 19.17 -7.61 29.54
C ARG A 225 18.44 -6.94 28.39
N GLY A 226 17.36 -6.19 28.63
CA GLY A 226 16.56 -5.51 27.63
C GLY A 226 15.68 -6.43 26.79
N ARG A 227 15.46 -7.70 27.18
CA ARG A 227 14.67 -8.66 26.41
C ARG A 227 13.21 -8.65 26.88
N SER A 228 12.30 -8.67 25.93
CA SER A 228 10.86 -8.83 26.16
C SER A 228 10.49 -10.33 26.26
N ASN A 229 9.42 -10.63 26.99
CA ASN A 229 8.80 -11.97 27.01
C ASN A 229 7.83 -12.20 25.84
N TYR A 230 7.72 -11.28 24.88
CA TYR A 230 6.81 -11.40 23.74
C TYR A 230 7.57 -11.70 22.45
N ARG A 231 6.91 -12.48 21.58
CA ARG A 231 7.37 -12.77 20.21
C ARG A 231 6.19 -12.74 19.26
N LEU A 232 6.49 -12.85 17.99
CA LEU A 232 5.52 -12.97 16.91
C LEU A 232 5.75 -14.28 16.15
N ALA A 233 4.67 -14.99 15.83
CA ALA A 233 4.71 -16.15 14.95
C ALA A 233 3.61 -16.04 13.88
N ALA A 234 3.78 -16.75 12.78
CA ALA A 234 2.74 -16.95 11.78
C ALA A 234 2.32 -18.42 11.74
N ILE A 235 1.04 -18.68 11.55
CA ILE A 235 0.51 -20.02 11.28
C ILE A 235 -0.15 -20.12 9.93
N ARG A 236 -0.20 -21.36 9.39
CA ARG A 236 -0.83 -21.72 8.13
C ARG A 236 -1.94 -22.74 8.40
N PRO A 237 -3.18 -22.29 8.68
CA PRO A 237 -4.28 -23.17 9.08
C PRO A 237 -4.57 -24.29 8.10
N SER A 238 -4.52 -24.04 6.80
CA SER A 238 -4.75 -25.06 5.76
C SER A 238 -3.77 -26.24 5.78
N GLN A 239 -2.63 -26.10 6.45
CA GLN A 239 -1.64 -27.20 6.57
C GLN A 239 -1.90 -28.12 7.78
N ILE A 240 -2.90 -27.79 8.61
CA ILE A 240 -3.26 -28.51 9.83
C ILE A 240 -4.76 -28.82 9.89
N ASP A 241 -5.43 -28.84 8.73
CA ASP A 241 -6.87 -29.06 8.58
C ASP A 241 -7.70 -28.17 9.53
N LEU A 242 -7.33 -26.91 9.67
CA LEU A 242 -8.04 -25.91 10.46
C LEU A 242 -8.74 -24.92 9.52
N ALA A 243 -10.07 -24.82 9.64
CA ALA A 243 -10.87 -23.88 8.88
C ALA A 243 -10.61 -22.43 9.35
N ASP A 244 -10.79 -21.46 8.44
CA ASP A 244 -10.50 -20.04 8.75
C ASP A 244 -11.37 -19.51 9.88
N GLU A 245 -12.64 -19.90 9.93
CA GLU A 245 -13.60 -19.56 10.99
C GLU A 245 -13.22 -20.10 12.37
N ASP A 246 -12.40 -21.14 12.44
CA ASP A 246 -11.99 -21.79 13.68
C ASP A 246 -10.64 -21.26 14.21
N VAL A 247 -9.91 -20.44 13.46
CA VAL A 247 -8.55 -20.00 13.83
C VAL A 247 -8.55 -19.20 15.13
N GLU A 248 -9.50 -18.27 15.29
CA GLU A 248 -9.61 -17.46 16.51
C GLU A 248 -9.90 -18.32 17.75
N SER A 249 -10.87 -19.24 17.65
CA SER A 249 -11.22 -20.15 18.74
C SER A 249 -10.08 -21.08 19.08
N PHE A 250 -9.33 -21.57 18.09
CA PHE A 250 -8.16 -22.42 18.27
C PHE A 250 -7.06 -21.72 19.09
N VAL A 251 -6.69 -20.50 18.70
CA VAL A 251 -5.68 -19.72 19.43
C VAL A 251 -6.15 -19.37 20.84
N ALA A 252 -7.42 -18.94 20.97
CA ALA A 252 -8.01 -18.60 22.26
C ALA A 252 -8.06 -19.81 23.23
N GLN A 253 -8.32 -21.01 22.72
CA GLN A 253 -8.35 -22.22 23.54
C GLN A 253 -6.95 -22.58 24.08
N ILE A 254 -5.90 -22.43 23.29
CA ILE A 254 -4.52 -22.66 23.73
C ILE A 254 -4.14 -21.64 24.80
N ALA A 255 -4.47 -20.36 24.59
CA ALA A 255 -4.28 -19.31 25.59
C ALA A 255 -4.98 -19.64 26.91
N ALA A 256 -6.25 -20.07 26.87
CA ALA A 256 -7.03 -20.44 28.06
C ALA A 256 -6.45 -21.68 28.77
N ASN A 257 -6.01 -22.69 28.02
CA ASN A 257 -5.46 -23.93 28.60
C ASN A 257 -4.10 -23.71 29.27
N THR A 258 -3.30 -22.77 28.79
CA THR A 258 -1.95 -22.48 29.30
C THR A 258 -1.92 -21.34 30.31
N GLY A 259 -2.91 -20.47 30.30
CA GLY A 259 -2.91 -19.22 31.05
C GLY A 259 -1.92 -18.18 30.47
N GLU A 260 -1.39 -18.41 29.28
CA GLU A 260 -0.42 -17.55 28.61
C GLU A 260 -1.12 -16.61 27.62
N PHE A 261 -0.49 -15.47 27.33
CA PHE A 261 -1.03 -14.52 26.34
C PHE A 261 -0.76 -15.03 24.93
N LEU A 262 -1.84 -15.16 24.15
CA LEU A 262 -1.83 -15.38 22.70
C LEU A 262 -2.96 -14.57 22.07
N GLN A 263 -2.68 -13.88 20.98
CA GLN A 263 -3.68 -13.10 20.23
C GLN A 263 -3.33 -13.09 18.74
N ILE A 264 -4.33 -13.31 17.88
CA ILE A 264 -4.17 -13.05 16.44
C ILE A 264 -4.09 -11.54 16.25
N VAL A 265 -3.04 -11.08 15.60
CA VAL A 265 -2.74 -9.66 15.40
C VAL A 265 -2.76 -9.22 13.94
N ASN A 266 -2.62 -10.18 12.99
CA ASN A 266 -2.82 -9.91 11.57
C ASN A 266 -3.55 -11.08 10.91
N PHE A 267 -4.65 -10.74 10.24
CA PHE A 267 -5.40 -11.62 9.36
C PHE A 267 -4.95 -11.30 7.92
N ASN A 268 -3.88 -11.96 7.44
CA ASN A 268 -3.21 -11.56 6.21
C ASN A 268 -3.70 -12.29 4.95
N LEU A 269 -3.90 -13.61 5.03
CA LEU A 269 -4.28 -14.43 3.90
C LEU A 269 -5.02 -15.69 4.36
N ARG A 270 -6.22 -15.92 3.82
CA ARG A 270 -7.04 -17.08 4.12
C ARG A 270 -6.28 -18.39 4.01
N GLY A 271 -6.45 -19.25 4.98
CA GLY A 271 -5.82 -20.56 5.07
C GLY A 271 -4.30 -20.58 5.16
N SER A 272 -3.63 -19.42 5.00
CA SER A 272 -2.18 -19.41 4.75
C SER A 272 -1.36 -18.48 5.62
N GLN A 273 -1.94 -17.40 6.17
CA GLN A 273 -1.10 -16.46 6.93
C GLN A 273 -1.89 -15.67 7.98
N TYR A 274 -1.81 -16.15 9.21
CA TYR A 274 -2.30 -15.48 10.41
C TYR A 274 -1.12 -15.23 11.33
N ALA A 275 -0.89 -13.97 11.74
CA ALA A 275 0.16 -13.62 12.68
C ALA A 275 -0.39 -13.61 14.10
N ILE A 276 0.35 -14.25 15.03
CA ILE A 276 -0.01 -14.38 16.42
C ILE A 276 1.08 -13.72 17.27
N ALA A 277 0.69 -12.76 18.11
CA ALA A 277 1.52 -12.25 19.18
C ALA A 277 1.30 -13.09 20.43
N GLY A 278 2.38 -13.42 21.13
CA GLY A 278 2.28 -14.20 22.36
C GLY A 278 3.50 -14.07 23.25
N THR A 279 3.34 -14.51 24.51
CA THR A 279 4.47 -14.80 25.36
C THR A 279 5.29 -15.94 24.77
N VAL A 280 6.57 -16.02 25.11
CA VAL A 280 7.45 -17.11 24.64
C VAL A 280 6.82 -18.46 24.93
N ARG A 281 6.33 -18.69 26.16
CA ARG A 281 5.66 -19.95 26.55
C ARG A 281 4.35 -20.20 25.83
N GLY A 282 3.57 -19.15 25.60
CA GLY A 282 2.33 -19.26 24.84
C GLY A 282 2.57 -19.70 23.38
N LEU A 283 3.60 -19.14 22.75
CA LEU A 283 3.99 -19.51 21.38
C LEU A 283 4.62 -20.91 21.31
N GLU A 284 5.37 -21.34 22.32
CA GLU A 284 5.86 -22.72 22.44
C GLU A 284 4.68 -23.72 22.51
N ALA A 285 3.66 -23.44 23.31
CA ALA A 285 2.46 -24.29 23.40
C ALA A 285 1.65 -24.28 22.09
N LEU A 286 1.57 -23.13 21.40
CA LEU A 286 0.96 -23.02 20.08
C LEU A 286 1.74 -23.86 19.06
N GLU A 287 3.06 -23.80 19.05
CA GLU A 287 3.92 -24.58 18.15
C GLU A 287 3.70 -26.10 18.37
N GLU A 288 3.71 -26.55 19.63
CA GLU A 288 3.46 -27.97 19.97
C GLU A 288 2.13 -28.48 19.42
N GLU A 289 1.04 -27.71 19.61
CA GLU A 289 -0.28 -28.11 19.12
C GLU A 289 -0.39 -28.03 17.59
N VAL A 290 0.20 -27.04 16.95
CA VAL A 290 0.28 -26.90 15.48
C VAL A 290 1.06 -28.09 14.90
N GLU A 291 2.22 -28.47 15.47
CA GLU A 291 3.00 -29.60 15.00
C GLU A 291 2.27 -30.94 15.19
N ARG A 292 1.61 -31.12 16.33
CA ARG A 292 0.77 -32.31 16.58
C ARG A 292 -0.32 -32.46 15.51
N ARG A 293 -1.02 -31.37 15.15
CA ARG A 293 -2.05 -31.40 14.07
C ARG A 293 -1.43 -31.63 12.71
N ARG A 294 -0.28 -31.00 12.43
CA ARG A 294 0.45 -31.18 11.18
C ARG A 294 0.86 -32.64 10.93
N GLU A 295 1.30 -33.35 11.97
CA GLU A 295 1.61 -34.78 11.88
C GLU A 295 0.39 -35.63 11.51
N ILE A 296 -0.78 -35.27 12.00
CA ILE A 296 -2.04 -35.96 11.70
C ILE A 296 -2.51 -35.64 10.27
N SER A 297 -2.49 -34.36 9.87
CA SER A 297 -2.93 -33.91 8.54
C SER A 297 -1.95 -34.26 7.41
N GLY A 298 -0.68 -34.49 7.74
CA GLY A 298 0.37 -34.69 6.74
C GLY A 298 0.77 -33.43 5.98
N GLY A 299 0.38 -32.26 6.48
CA GLY A 299 0.64 -30.96 5.87
C GLY A 299 2.09 -30.52 5.98
N LYS A 300 2.41 -29.41 5.32
CA LYS A 300 3.73 -28.75 5.36
C LYS A 300 3.89 -27.96 6.67
N ARG A 301 5.11 -27.43 6.89
CA ARG A 301 5.40 -26.56 8.04
C ARG A 301 4.34 -25.45 8.16
N SER A 302 3.67 -25.42 9.30
CA SER A 302 2.56 -24.49 9.56
C SER A 302 2.90 -23.40 10.57
N PHE A 303 3.85 -23.65 11.49
CA PHE A 303 4.31 -22.65 12.47
C PHE A 303 5.64 -22.02 12.03
N ILE A 304 5.72 -20.69 12.06
CA ILE A 304 6.90 -19.91 11.67
C ILE A 304 7.11 -18.79 12.67
N LEU A 305 8.11 -18.93 13.55
CA LEU A 305 8.51 -17.84 14.42
C LEU A 305 9.11 -16.71 13.59
N VAL A 306 8.68 -15.45 13.82
CA VAL A 306 9.20 -14.27 13.15
C VAL A 306 10.46 -13.80 13.88
N PRO A 307 11.66 -13.88 13.26
CA PRO A 307 12.89 -13.52 13.92
C PRO A 307 12.98 -12.00 14.19
N GLY A 308 13.68 -11.65 15.29
CA GLY A 308 14.01 -10.25 15.58
C GLY A 308 12.85 -9.39 16.10
N ILE A 309 11.63 -9.94 16.23
CA ILE A 309 10.49 -9.21 16.76
C ILE A 309 10.24 -9.62 18.20
N ASP A 310 10.31 -8.65 19.11
CA ASP A 310 10.10 -8.80 20.54
C ASP A 310 9.04 -7.81 21.10
N VAL A 311 8.20 -7.28 20.23
CA VAL A 311 7.05 -6.42 20.55
C VAL A 311 5.78 -7.11 20.05
N PRO A 312 4.74 -7.24 20.90
CA PRO A 312 3.46 -7.85 20.49
C PRO A 312 2.61 -6.83 19.69
N PHE A 313 3.06 -6.48 18.47
CA PHE A 313 2.41 -5.53 17.61
C PHE A 313 0.94 -5.87 17.42
N HIS A 314 0.09 -4.84 17.34
CA HIS A 314 -1.35 -4.96 17.08
C HIS A 314 -2.12 -5.77 18.13
N SER A 315 -1.55 -5.95 19.33
CA SER A 315 -2.21 -6.67 20.40
C SER A 315 -2.77 -5.75 21.49
N SER A 316 -3.68 -6.30 22.29
CA SER A 316 -4.26 -5.62 23.45
C SER A 316 -3.24 -5.20 24.52
N VAL A 317 -2.06 -5.81 24.54
CA VAL A 317 -0.94 -5.42 25.43
C VAL A 317 -0.54 -3.95 25.21
N LEU A 318 -0.66 -3.46 23.98
CA LEU A 318 -0.27 -2.08 23.63
C LEU A 318 -1.34 -1.03 23.94
N ARG A 319 -2.54 -1.42 24.39
CA ARG A 319 -3.67 -0.47 24.64
C ARG A 319 -3.34 0.62 25.65
N VAL A 320 -2.47 0.33 26.60
CA VAL A 320 -2.03 1.32 27.62
C VAL A 320 -1.33 2.55 27.02
N GLY A 321 -0.86 2.46 25.77
CA GLY A 321 -0.21 3.56 25.05
C GLY A 321 -1.13 4.39 24.17
N VAL A 322 -2.39 3.99 24.01
CA VAL A 322 -3.32 4.63 23.04
C VAL A 322 -3.53 6.11 23.35
N ASP A 323 -3.77 6.47 24.61
CA ASP A 323 -4.03 7.87 25.00
C ASP A 323 -2.82 8.79 24.78
N ASP A 324 -1.63 8.31 25.07
CA ASP A 324 -0.39 9.05 24.79
C ASP A 324 -0.18 9.25 23.30
N PHE A 325 -0.43 8.23 22.53
CA PHE A 325 -0.28 8.29 21.08
C PHE A 325 -1.37 9.15 20.42
N ARG A 326 -2.62 9.10 20.92
CA ARG A 326 -3.70 10.00 20.52
C ARG A 326 -3.29 11.46 20.65
N ARG A 327 -2.72 11.85 21.81
CA ARG A 327 -2.19 13.20 22.01
C ARG A 327 -1.11 13.58 21.02
N SER A 328 -0.29 12.64 20.61
CA SER A 328 0.71 12.88 19.55
C SER A 328 0.05 13.12 18.20
N LEU A 329 -0.95 12.32 17.83
CA LEU A 329 -1.72 12.51 16.59
C LEU A 329 -2.48 13.84 16.58
N GLU A 330 -3.07 14.26 17.70
CA GLU A 330 -3.74 15.54 17.84
C GLU A 330 -2.82 16.75 17.55
N ARG A 331 -1.52 16.63 17.83
CA ARG A 331 -0.55 17.67 17.52
C ARG A 331 -0.18 17.74 16.04
N VAL A 332 -0.04 16.58 15.40
CA VAL A 332 0.51 16.51 14.05
C VAL A 332 -0.54 16.50 12.93
N LEU A 333 -1.80 16.08 13.21
CA LEU A 333 -2.85 16.11 12.21
C LEU A 333 -3.39 17.53 12.03
N PRO A 334 -3.41 18.06 10.81
CA PRO A 334 -3.99 19.37 10.49
C PRO A 334 -5.47 19.46 10.92
N ARG A 335 -5.95 20.69 11.17
CA ARG A 335 -7.31 20.94 11.67
C ARG A 335 -8.31 21.35 10.59
N ASP A 336 -7.83 21.56 9.38
CA ASP A 336 -8.55 22.21 8.27
C ASP A 336 -8.61 21.37 7.00
N ARG A 337 -8.41 20.04 7.12
CA ARG A 337 -8.48 19.15 5.96
C ARG A 337 -9.90 18.82 5.56
N ASP A 338 -10.15 18.91 4.25
CA ASP A 338 -11.44 18.57 3.67
C ASP A 338 -11.73 17.06 3.85
N PRO A 339 -12.89 16.68 4.40
CA PRO A 339 -13.31 15.29 4.51
C PRO A 339 -13.33 14.53 3.18
N GLU A 340 -13.58 15.21 2.05
CA GLU A 340 -13.59 14.61 0.71
C GLU A 340 -12.25 13.96 0.31
N LEU A 341 -11.17 14.31 0.99
CA LEU A 341 -9.86 13.66 0.79
C LEU A 341 -9.84 12.19 1.20
N VAL A 342 -10.70 11.79 2.13
CA VAL A 342 -10.72 10.42 2.71
C VAL A 342 -12.05 9.71 2.56
N VAL A 343 -13.18 10.43 2.52
CA VAL A 343 -14.52 9.82 2.41
C VAL A 343 -14.62 8.99 1.13
N GLY A 344 -14.97 7.72 1.28
CA GLY A 344 -15.11 6.75 0.19
C GLY A 344 -13.78 6.25 -0.41
N ARG A 345 -12.62 6.78 0.01
CA ARG A 345 -11.32 6.50 -0.61
C ARG A 345 -10.29 5.90 0.34
N TYR A 346 -10.43 6.08 1.60
CA TYR A 346 -9.54 5.52 2.62
C TYR A 346 -10.17 4.27 3.24
N ILE A 347 -9.40 3.18 3.34
CA ILE A 347 -9.80 1.93 3.98
C ILE A 347 -8.96 1.74 5.25
N PRO A 348 -9.54 1.89 6.45
CA PRO A 348 -8.83 1.69 7.72
C PRO A 348 -8.55 0.21 8.02
N ASN A 349 -7.45 -0.08 8.75
CA ASN A 349 -7.17 -1.44 9.23
C ASN A 349 -8.17 -1.91 10.29
N LEU A 350 -8.64 -1.00 11.13
CA LEU A 350 -9.54 -1.31 12.24
C LEU A 350 -10.95 -1.68 11.75
N VAL A 351 -11.46 -0.91 10.77
CA VAL A 351 -12.77 -1.10 10.15
C VAL A 351 -12.57 -1.21 8.64
N PRO A 352 -12.48 -2.42 8.08
CA PRO A 352 -12.10 -2.65 6.67
C PRO A 352 -13.27 -2.35 5.72
N ARG A 353 -13.71 -1.11 5.70
CA ARG A 353 -14.70 -0.56 4.76
C ARG A 353 -14.34 0.89 4.40
N PRO A 354 -14.89 1.46 3.31
CA PRO A 354 -14.61 2.83 2.95
C PRO A 354 -14.95 3.78 4.10
N PHE A 355 -14.02 4.67 4.42
CA PHE A 355 -14.21 5.67 5.46
C PHE A 355 -15.41 6.57 5.16
N THR A 356 -16.28 6.75 6.13
CA THR A 356 -17.40 7.69 6.06
C THR A 356 -17.52 8.50 7.35
N LEU A 357 -18.37 9.54 7.32
CA LEU A 357 -18.73 10.30 8.51
C LEU A 357 -20.08 9.84 9.10
N ASP A 358 -20.60 8.70 8.62
CA ASP A 358 -21.92 8.22 9.01
C ASP A 358 -21.93 7.66 10.43
N ARG A 359 -23.07 7.77 11.09
CA ARG A 359 -23.23 7.37 12.49
C ARG A 359 -22.91 5.88 12.71
N ASP A 360 -23.31 5.02 11.78
CA ASP A 360 -23.06 3.58 11.86
C ASP A 360 -21.58 3.25 11.80
N PHE A 361 -20.79 3.97 10.99
CA PHE A 361 -19.34 3.81 10.92
C PHE A 361 -18.66 4.20 12.24
N ILE A 362 -19.10 5.30 12.86
CA ILE A 362 -18.58 5.77 14.15
C ILE A 362 -18.95 4.78 15.27
N GLN A 363 -20.18 4.26 15.23
CA GLN A 363 -20.64 3.25 16.17
C GLN A 363 -19.83 1.96 16.05
N GLU A 364 -19.55 1.51 14.83
CA GLU A 364 -18.72 0.33 14.58
C GLU A 364 -17.31 0.45 15.19
N ILE A 365 -16.66 1.61 15.04
CA ILE A 365 -15.38 1.87 15.71
C ILE A 365 -15.53 1.74 17.23
N ARG A 366 -16.58 2.34 17.79
CA ARG A 366 -16.85 2.34 19.23
C ARG A 366 -17.14 0.96 19.79
N ASP A 367 -17.77 0.10 19.00
CA ASP A 367 -18.08 -1.28 19.37
C ASP A 367 -16.80 -2.17 19.35
N LEU A 368 -15.85 -1.89 18.46
CA LEU A 368 -14.59 -2.61 18.34
C LEU A 368 -13.56 -2.23 19.42
N VAL A 369 -13.51 -0.95 19.79
CA VAL A 369 -12.51 -0.42 20.72
C VAL A 369 -13.12 0.62 21.66
N PRO A 370 -12.62 0.78 22.89
CA PRO A 370 -13.15 1.74 23.86
C PRO A 370 -12.71 3.19 23.52
N ALA A 371 -13.07 3.66 22.32
CA ALA A 371 -12.78 5.00 21.82
C ALA A 371 -13.74 6.04 22.44
N GLU A 372 -13.56 6.32 23.73
CA GLU A 372 -14.41 7.24 24.51
C GLU A 372 -14.62 8.64 23.87
N PRO A 373 -13.62 9.23 23.16
CA PRO A 373 -13.84 10.50 22.46
C PRO A 373 -14.94 10.47 21.40
N LEU A 374 -15.35 9.28 20.93
CA LEU A 374 -16.48 9.12 20.00
C LEU A 374 -17.85 9.15 20.70
N ASP A 375 -17.93 8.95 22.02
CA ASP A 375 -19.18 8.97 22.78
C ASP A 375 -19.83 10.36 22.72
N GLU A 376 -19.05 11.44 22.80
CA GLU A 376 -19.50 12.81 22.63
C GLU A 376 -20.12 13.05 21.25
N ILE A 377 -19.49 12.50 20.21
CA ILE A 377 -19.94 12.60 18.83
C ILE A 377 -21.27 11.85 18.65
N LEU A 378 -21.33 10.62 19.15
CA LEU A 378 -22.54 9.77 19.06
C LEU A 378 -23.73 10.34 19.84
N ALA A 379 -23.48 11.05 20.94
CA ALA A 379 -24.51 11.69 21.76
C ALA A 379 -25.17 12.88 21.04
N ASP A 380 -24.44 13.62 20.21
CA ASP A 380 -24.93 14.80 19.49
C ASP A 380 -24.49 14.76 18.00
N TYR A 381 -24.71 13.63 17.37
CA TYR A 381 -24.22 13.34 16.02
C TYR A 381 -24.66 14.36 14.98
N ASP A 382 -25.92 14.80 15.02
CA ASP A 382 -26.47 15.71 14.02
C ASP A 382 -25.76 17.07 14.04
N THR A 383 -25.44 17.62 15.23
CA THR A 383 -24.64 18.84 15.36
C THR A 383 -23.23 18.64 14.80
N TRP A 384 -22.56 17.54 15.15
CA TRP A 384 -21.24 17.24 14.62
C TRP A 384 -21.26 17.10 13.10
N ARG A 385 -22.21 16.36 12.56
CA ARG A 385 -22.29 16.06 11.11
C ARG A 385 -22.58 17.32 10.28
N ASN A 386 -23.46 18.20 10.74
CA ASN A 386 -23.94 19.34 9.98
C ASN A 386 -23.12 20.61 10.21
N GLU A 387 -22.61 20.84 11.42
CA GLU A 387 -21.94 22.08 11.77
C GLU A 387 -20.41 21.96 11.85
N ARG A 388 -19.88 20.75 12.08
CA ARG A 388 -18.45 20.50 12.31
C ARG A 388 -17.87 19.32 11.50
N PRO A 389 -18.19 19.17 10.21
CA PRO A 389 -17.80 17.98 9.46
C PRO A 389 -16.27 17.80 9.36
N ILE A 390 -15.49 18.88 9.30
CA ILE A 390 -14.03 18.86 9.28
C ILE A 390 -13.47 18.34 10.60
N GLU A 391 -13.98 18.84 11.71
CA GLU A 391 -13.54 18.42 13.05
C GLU A 391 -13.97 16.98 13.34
N LEU A 392 -15.19 16.60 12.92
CA LEU A 392 -15.71 15.24 12.97
C LEU A 392 -14.77 14.27 12.23
N CYS A 393 -14.46 14.57 10.97
CA CYS A 393 -13.53 13.78 10.16
C CYS A 393 -12.19 13.59 10.88
N ARG A 394 -11.60 14.68 11.34
CA ARG A 394 -10.33 14.67 12.05
C ARG A 394 -10.37 13.80 13.31
N LYS A 395 -11.42 13.90 14.12
CA LYS A 395 -11.57 13.08 15.34
C LYS A 395 -11.68 11.59 15.01
N ILE A 396 -12.48 11.22 14.00
CA ILE A 396 -12.60 9.81 13.57
C ILE A 396 -11.25 9.28 13.09
N VAL A 397 -10.53 10.03 12.24
CA VAL A 397 -9.19 9.63 11.75
C VAL A 397 -8.22 9.46 12.92
N ILE A 398 -8.22 10.36 13.89
CA ILE A 398 -7.36 10.24 15.08
C ILE A 398 -7.67 8.98 15.86
N GLU A 399 -8.94 8.66 16.11
CA GLU A 399 -9.31 7.44 16.85
C GLU A 399 -8.94 6.18 16.08
N LEU A 400 -9.22 6.12 14.77
CA LEU A 400 -8.79 5.00 13.93
C LEU A 400 -7.28 4.75 14.03
N LEU A 401 -6.46 5.79 13.87
CA LEU A 401 -5.01 5.71 13.93
C LEU A 401 -4.49 5.42 15.35
N ALA A 402 -5.11 6.00 16.38
CA ALA A 402 -4.69 5.80 17.78
C ALA A 402 -4.92 4.37 18.24
N TRP A 403 -6.01 3.74 17.83
CA TRP A 403 -6.32 2.35 18.19
C TRP A 403 -5.66 1.31 17.28
N GLN A 404 -5.26 1.69 16.07
CA GLN A 404 -4.72 0.79 15.07
C GLN A 404 -3.52 -0.03 15.56
N PHE A 405 -2.54 0.59 16.25
CA PHE A 405 -1.35 -0.14 16.67
C PHE A 405 -1.58 -1.13 17.82
N ALA A 406 -2.72 -1.02 18.51
CA ALA A 406 -3.15 -1.86 19.62
C ALA A 406 -4.35 -2.77 19.26
N SER A 407 -4.64 -2.90 17.96
CA SER A 407 -5.76 -3.69 17.42
C SER A 407 -5.31 -4.51 16.22
N PRO A 408 -5.94 -5.67 15.96
CA PRO A 408 -5.57 -6.51 14.83
C PRO A 408 -5.72 -5.83 13.48
N VAL A 409 -4.83 -6.15 12.53
CA VAL A 409 -4.93 -5.74 11.13
C VAL A 409 -5.82 -6.72 10.38
N ARG A 410 -6.95 -6.24 9.86
CA ARG A 410 -7.96 -7.04 9.15
C ARG A 410 -7.71 -7.00 7.63
N TRP A 411 -6.56 -7.53 7.22
CA TRP A 411 -6.11 -7.42 5.83
C TRP A 411 -6.86 -8.36 4.88
N ILE A 412 -7.36 -9.50 5.36
CA ILE A 412 -8.22 -10.39 4.57
C ILE A 412 -9.47 -9.63 4.12
N GLU A 413 -10.18 -9.02 5.06
CA GLU A 413 -11.41 -8.27 4.77
C GLU A 413 -11.14 -7.03 3.90
N THR A 414 -9.97 -6.39 4.08
CA THR A 414 -9.53 -5.31 3.20
C THR A 414 -9.36 -5.81 1.76
N GLN A 415 -8.71 -6.95 1.55
CA GLN A 415 -8.53 -7.54 0.22
C GLN A 415 -9.86 -7.98 -0.40
N ASP A 416 -10.74 -8.60 0.40
CA ASP A 416 -12.07 -8.98 -0.06
C ASP A 416 -12.84 -7.75 -0.55
N LEU A 417 -12.86 -6.68 0.24
CA LEU A 417 -13.50 -5.43 -0.14
C LEU A 417 -12.94 -4.86 -1.46
N LEU A 418 -11.64 -4.91 -1.66
CA LEU A 418 -10.99 -4.38 -2.85
C LEU A 418 -11.30 -5.20 -4.11
N PHE A 419 -11.28 -6.54 -4.01
CA PHE A 419 -11.27 -7.43 -5.17
C PHE A 419 -12.66 -7.95 -5.57
N ILE A 420 -13.61 -7.97 -4.64
CA ILE A 420 -15.00 -8.29 -4.96
C ILE A 420 -15.59 -7.21 -5.85
N GLU A 421 -16.35 -7.62 -6.86
CA GLU A 421 -17.01 -6.70 -7.80
C GLU A 421 -18.04 -5.79 -7.08
N GLU A 422 -18.24 -4.57 -7.60
CA GLU A 422 -19.21 -3.61 -7.03
C GLU A 422 -20.61 -4.18 -6.94
N ALA A 423 -21.05 -4.96 -7.94
CA ALA A 423 -22.36 -5.63 -7.95
C ALA A 423 -22.54 -6.62 -6.80
N ALA A 424 -21.46 -7.13 -6.24
CA ALA A 424 -21.45 -8.05 -5.10
C ALA A 424 -21.07 -7.36 -3.77
N GLY A 425 -21.01 -6.02 -3.77
CA GLY A 425 -20.76 -5.21 -2.56
C GLY A 425 -19.29 -4.89 -2.29
N GLY A 426 -18.39 -5.25 -3.18
CA GLY A 426 -16.98 -4.86 -3.13
C GLY A 426 -16.70 -3.52 -3.81
N LEU A 427 -15.42 -3.21 -4.00
CA LEU A 427 -14.98 -2.00 -4.69
C LEU A 427 -14.61 -2.25 -6.16
N GLY A 428 -14.46 -3.50 -6.59
CA GLY A 428 -14.15 -3.85 -7.98
C GLY A 428 -12.91 -3.13 -8.50
N VAL A 429 -11.81 -3.16 -7.72
CA VAL A 429 -10.55 -2.54 -8.09
C VAL A 429 -9.97 -3.24 -9.32
N GLU A 430 -9.49 -2.49 -10.30
CA GLU A 430 -8.89 -3.00 -11.53
C GLU A 430 -7.35 -3.09 -11.42
N ARG A 431 -6.74 -2.21 -10.60
CA ARG A 431 -5.29 -2.16 -10.41
C ARG A 431 -4.94 -1.99 -8.93
N PHE A 432 -4.11 -2.89 -8.42
CA PHE A 432 -3.54 -2.84 -7.08
C PHE A 432 -2.06 -2.52 -7.18
N VAL A 433 -1.63 -1.40 -6.58
CA VAL A 433 -0.23 -0.94 -6.63
C VAL A 433 0.35 -0.89 -5.23
N GLU A 434 1.32 -1.76 -4.93
CA GLU A 434 2.11 -1.65 -3.71
C GLU A 434 3.14 -0.52 -3.85
N ILE A 435 3.08 0.46 -2.95
CA ILE A 435 4.11 1.50 -2.82
C ILE A 435 5.18 0.99 -1.85
N GLY A 436 6.20 0.34 -2.40
CA GLY A 436 7.23 -0.36 -1.60
C GLY A 436 8.41 -0.82 -2.43
N VAL A 437 9.37 -1.48 -1.78
CA VAL A 437 10.62 -1.93 -2.41
C VAL A 437 10.45 -3.21 -3.21
N LYS A 438 11.22 -3.35 -4.31
CA LYS A 438 11.13 -4.48 -5.25
C LYS A 438 11.53 -5.84 -4.66
N ASN A 439 12.45 -5.83 -3.70
CA ASN A 439 13.07 -7.05 -3.18
C ASN A 439 12.22 -7.78 -2.12
N ALA A 440 11.19 -7.14 -1.61
CA ALA A 440 10.32 -7.70 -0.59
C ALA A 440 8.86 -7.24 -0.78
N PRO A 441 8.22 -7.56 -1.91
CA PRO A 441 6.82 -7.21 -2.13
C PRO A 441 5.96 -7.99 -1.13
N THR A 442 5.37 -7.29 -0.15
CA THR A 442 4.57 -7.90 0.91
C THR A 442 3.09 -7.86 0.60
N VAL A 443 2.50 -6.68 0.48
CA VAL A 443 1.06 -6.55 0.22
C VAL A 443 0.69 -6.93 -1.22
N ALA A 444 1.57 -6.69 -2.21
CA ALA A 444 1.39 -7.22 -3.56
C ALA A 444 1.49 -8.75 -3.60
N GLY A 445 2.38 -9.33 -2.79
CA GLY A 445 2.46 -10.79 -2.63
C GLY A 445 1.21 -11.38 -2.00
N LEU A 446 0.65 -10.73 -0.96
CA LEU A 446 -0.62 -11.12 -0.36
C LEU A 446 -1.76 -11.00 -1.37
N ALA A 447 -1.88 -9.87 -2.08
CA ALA A 447 -2.87 -9.65 -3.12
C ALA A 447 -2.81 -10.74 -4.22
N THR A 448 -1.61 -11.01 -4.74
CA THR A 448 -1.39 -12.05 -5.75
C THR A 448 -1.84 -13.44 -5.26
N ASN A 449 -1.62 -13.75 -3.98
CA ASN A 449 -2.02 -15.04 -3.43
C ASN A 449 -3.52 -15.08 -3.09
N THR A 450 -4.11 -13.99 -2.65
CA THR A 450 -5.58 -13.89 -2.47
C THR A 450 -6.30 -14.11 -3.80
N LEU A 451 -5.82 -13.49 -4.89
CA LEU A 451 -6.40 -13.64 -6.22
C LEU A 451 -6.28 -15.06 -6.83
N LYS A 452 -5.51 -15.95 -6.20
CA LYS A 452 -5.46 -17.38 -6.56
C LYS A 452 -6.50 -18.22 -5.86
N LEU A 453 -7.19 -17.68 -4.87
CA LEU A 453 -8.26 -18.39 -4.17
C LEU A 453 -9.45 -18.62 -5.11
N PRO A 454 -10.22 -19.72 -4.94
CA PRO A 454 -11.30 -20.08 -5.86
C PRO A 454 -12.34 -18.99 -6.09
N GLU A 455 -12.66 -18.20 -5.07
CA GLU A 455 -13.61 -17.10 -5.12
C GLU A 455 -13.18 -15.95 -6.07
N TYR A 456 -11.89 -15.86 -6.39
CA TYR A 456 -11.32 -14.85 -7.28
C TYR A 456 -10.86 -15.41 -8.64
N ALA A 457 -11.23 -16.64 -9.01
CA ALA A 457 -10.75 -17.31 -10.22
C ALA A 457 -11.03 -16.54 -11.53
N HIS A 458 -11.97 -15.62 -11.52
CA HIS A 458 -12.32 -14.77 -12.67
C HIS A 458 -11.81 -13.34 -12.57
N SER A 459 -11.07 -13.02 -11.51
CA SER A 459 -10.53 -11.67 -11.30
C SER A 459 -9.47 -11.33 -12.37
N THR A 460 -9.55 -10.10 -12.86
CA THR A 460 -8.59 -9.52 -13.81
C THR A 460 -7.79 -8.38 -13.18
N VAL A 461 -7.74 -8.31 -11.86
CA VAL A 461 -6.99 -7.28 -11.12
C VAL A 461 -5.51 -7.38 -11.44
N GLU A 462 -4.95 -6.28 -11.93
CA GLU A 462 -3.51 -6.15 -12.15
C GLU A 462 -2.81 -5.81 -10.82
N VAL A 463 -1.82 -6.62 -10.43
CA VAL A 463 -1.07 -6.43 -9.18
C VAL A 463 0.36 -5.99 -9.50
N LEU A 464 0.70 -4.76 -9.13
CA LEU A 464 1.98 -4.12 -9.40
C LEU A 464 2.68 -3.70 -8.10
N ASN A 465 4.02 -3.61 -8.15
CA ASN A 465 4.84 -2.98 -7.14
C ASN A 465 5.57 -1.78 -7.75
N ALA A 466 5.54 -0.62 -7.10
CA ALA A 466 6.01 0.65 -7.63
C ALA A 466 7.49 0.63 -8.08
N GLU A 467 8.31 -0.20 -7.47
CA GLU A 467 9.73 -0.28 -7.80
C GLU A 467 10.03 -1.42 -8.78
N ARG A 468 9.39 -2.59 -8.60
CA ARG A 468 9.56 -3.77 -9.45
C ARG A 468 8.99 -3.54 -10.85
N ASP A 469 7.78 -2.96 -10.89
CA ASP A 469 7.00 -2.82 -12.12
C ASP A 469 6.99 -1.37 -12.63
N ALA A 470 8.04 -0.61 -12.31
CA ALA A 470 8.17 0.80 -12.68
C ALA A 470 8.03 1.04 -14.20
N ALA A 471 8.57 0.13 -15.02
CA ALA A 471 8.46 0.24 -16.48
C ALA A 471 7.00 0.25 -16.96
N VAL A 472 6.16 -0.64 -16.39
CA VAL A 472 4.73 -0.68 -16.68
C VAL A 472 4.02 0.57 -16.19
N LEU A 473 4.29 0.96 -14.92
CA LEU A 473 3.66 2.13 -14.29
C LEU A 473 3.98 3.45 -15.00
N PHE A 474 5.20 3.58 -15.54
CA PHE A 474 5.65 4.80 -16.21
C PHE A 474 5.51 4.73 -17.74
N ALA A 475 4.88 3.66 -18.27
CA ALA A 475 4.74 3.43 -19.72
C ALA A 475 6.07 3.49 -20.49
N SER A 476 7.15 3.00 -19.88
CA SER A 476 8.49 2.91 -20.46
C SER A 476 8.87 1.51 -20.89
N ASP A 477 7.92 0.58 -20.89
CA ASP A 477 8.05 -0.82 -21.33
C ASP A 477 7.66 -1.01 -22.81
N THR A 478 7.33 0.08 -23.54
CA THR A 478 7.16 0.05 -24.98
C THR A 478 8.49 -0.20 -25.66
N ASP A 479 8.52 -1.10 -26.67
CA ASP A 479 9.71 -1.33 -27.46
C ASP A 479 10.21 0.01 -28.04
N PRO A 480 11.49 0.36 -27.88
CA PRO A 480 12.04 1.53 -28.54
C PRO A 480 11.84 1.35 -30.05
N GLU A 481 11.43 2.40 -30.75
CA GLU A 481 11.45 2.36 -32.22
C GLU A 481 12.84 1.88 -32.65
N PRO A 482 12.94 0.90 -33.59
CA PRO A 482 14.24 0.52 -34.13
C PRO A 482 14.92 1.80 -34.65
N GLU A 483 16.10 2.10 -34.15
CA GLU A 483 16.89 3.22 -34.67
C GLU A 483 16.90 3.10 -36.21
N PRO A 484 16.63 4.19 -36.94
CA PRO A 484 16.67 4.14 -38.40
C PRO A 484 18.04 3.61 -38.79
N GLU A 485 18.07 2.50 -39.56
CA GLU A 485 19.30 1.95 -40.10
C GLU A 485 20.09 3.11 -40.74
N VAL A 486 21.18 3.49 -40.14
CA VAL A 486 22.10 4.44 -40.73
C VAL A 486 22.69 3.71 -41.91
N ASP A 487 22.26 4.06 -43.13
CA ASP A 487 22.81 3.55 -44.37
C ASP A 487 24.32 3.90 -44.43
N GLU A 488 25.14 2.97 -43.91
CA GLU A 488 26.58 3.02 -44.06
C GLU A 488 26.93 2.63 -45.49
N SER A 489 26.45 3.40 -46.46
CA SER A 489 27.01 3.37 -47.80
C SER A 489 28.45 3.94 -47.73
N PRO A 490 29.48 3.16 -48.09
CA PRO A 490 30.85 3.64 -48.00
C PRO A 490 31.02 4.84 -48.92
N ALA A 491 31.45 5.98 -48.34
CA ALA A 491 31.82 7.16 -49.09
C ALA A 491 32.78 6.82 -50.20
N THR A 492 32.36 6.99 -51.44
CA THR A 492 33.22 6.86 -52.62
C THR A 492 34.38 7.87 -52.49
N PRO A 493 35.67 7.46 -52.55
CA PRO A 493 36.75 8.42 -52.49
C PRO A 493 36.70 9.30 -53.74
N ALA A 494 36.75 10.64 -53.54
CA ALA A 494 36.92 11.59 -54.61
C ALA A 494 38.22 11.31 -55.36
N ALA A 495 38.11 11.06 -56.64
CA ALA A 495 39.27 11.00 -57.54
C ALA A 495 39.80 12.41 -57.76
N GLU A 496 41.15 12.53 -57.69
CA GLU A 496 41.94 13.70 -58.04
C GLU A 496 41.70 14.20 -59.45
#